data_2ed691a9acb5f67d2b1cba984d5dbe8e
#
_entry.id   2ed691a9acb5f67d2b1cba984d5dbe8e
#
_cell.length_a   1.000
_cell.length_b   1.000
_cell.length_c   1.000
_cell.angle_alpha   90.00
_cell.angle_beta   90.00
_cell.angle_gamma   90.00
#
_symmetry.space_group_name_H-M   'P 1'
#
loop_
_entity.id
_entity.type
_entity.pdbx_description
1 polymer ?
#
loop_
_entity_poly.entity_id
_entity_poly.type
_entity_poly.pdbx_seq_one_letter_code
_entity_poly.pdbx_strand_id
1 'polypeptide(L)'
;MGTKLMRVIYLDETGHSFKEPVAAVAGVILDPDKQWRLMADEIERLRDSVPPEFREGFFFHAADLYYGGKYRERWLDEDRWSLLEKLVALPRKMKVPLVIGSAQKPAKELRNDPQLDTVVIHALAYLRCLKPADVYI
;
A
#
# COMPACT_ATOMS: atom_id res chain seq x y z
N MET A 1 -24.40 -4.89 -26.34
CA MET A 1 -23.08 -4.26 -26.09
C MET A 1 -22.76 -4.42 -24.63
N GLY A 2 -21.78 -5.21 -24.29
CA GLY A 2 -21.30 -5.28 -22.91
C GLY A 2 -20.66 -3.95 -22.52
N THR A 3 -21.15 -3.33 -21.47
CA THR A 3 -20.51 -2.17 -20.86
C THR A 3 -19.10 -2.59 -20.44
N LYS A 4 -18.09 -2.04 -21.10
CA LYS A 4 -16.70 -2.27 -20.77
C LYS A 4 -16.50 -1.69 -19.36
N LEU A 5 -16.45 -2.54 -18.36
CA LEU A 5 -16.23 -2.13 -16.97
C LEU A 5 -14.80 -1.61 -16.86
N MET A 6 -14.65 -0.33 -16.54
CA MET A 6 -13.34 0.23 -16.24
C MET A 6 -12.88 -0.30 -14.89
N ARG A 7 -11.63 -0.74 -14.80
CA ARG A 7 -10.96 -1.06 -13.55
C ARG A 7 -9.78 -0.12 -13.37
N VAL A 8 -9.56 0.30 -12.14
CA VAL A 8 -8.40 1.12 -11.78
C VAL A 8 -7.58 0.34 -10.77
N ILE A 9 -6.28 0.24 -11.04
CA ILE A 9 -5.34 -0.35 -10.12
C ILE A 9 -4.47 0.77 -9.50
N TYR A 10 -4.43 0.82 -8.19
CA TYR A 10 -3.51 1.66 -7.43
C TYR A 10 -2.38 0.80 -6.92
N LEU A 11 -1.16 1.17 -7.25
CA LEU A 11 0.04 0.43 -6.89
C LEU A 11 0.90 1.28 -5.96
N ASP A 12 1.51 0.62 -5.01
CA ASP A 12 2.53 1.19 -4.13
C ASP A 12 3.64 0.17 -3.89
N GLU A 13 4.85 0.65 -3.67
CA GLU A 13 6.02 -0.19 -3.52
C GLU A 13 6.77 0.05 -2.20
N THR A 14 7.52 -0.97 -1.78
CA THR A 14 8.43 -0.91 -0.64
C THR A 14 9.73 -1.64 -0.95
N GLY A 15 10.73 -1.48 -0.11
CA GLY A 15 12.01 -2.14 -0.30
C GLY A 15 13.00 -1.33 -1.13
N HIS A 16 12.93 0.01 -1.09
CA HIS A 16 13.86 0.88 -1.80
C HIS A 16 15.28 0.90 -1.22
N SER A 17 15.41 0.60 0.07
CA SER A 17 16.70 0.60 0.75
C SER A 17 17.51 -0.64 0.39
N PHE A 18 18.82 -0.47 0.20
CA PHE A 18 19.75 -1.60 0.03
C PHE A 18 19.82 -2.53 1.25
N LYS A 19 19.35 -2.08 2.40
CA LYS A 19 19.32 -2.86 3.63
C LYS A 19 18.17 -3.86 3.67
N GLU A 20 17.09 -3.58 2.92
CA GLU A 20 15.93 -4.45 2.85
C GLU A 20 16.18 -5.59 1.88
N PRO A 21 15.95 -6.85 2.29
CA PRO A 21 16.26 -8.02 1.45
C PRO A 21 15.26 -8.26 0.32
N VAL A 22 14.11 -7.62 0.38
CA VAL A 22 13.00 -7.84 -0.55
C VAL A 22 12.45 -6.50 -1.04
N ALA A 23 12.13 -6.44 -2.31
CA ALA A 23 11.25 -5.42 -2.87
C ALA A 23 9.84 -6.00 -3.04
N ALA A 24 8.82 -5.25 -2.71
CA ALA A 24 7.44 -5.67 -2.89
C ALA A 24 6.60 -4.54 -3.49
N VAL A 25 5.61 -4.92 -4.28
CA VAL A 25 4.60 -4.04 -4.85
C VAL A 25 3.23 -4.60 -4.47
N ALA A 26 2.38 -3.77 -3.94
CA ALA A 26 0.99 -4.11 -3.66
C ALA A 26 0.06 -3.26 -4.52
N GLY A 27 -1.05 -3.84 -4.94
CA GLY A 27 -2.06 -3.15 -5.73
C GLY A 27 -3.47 -3.44 -5.24
N VAL A 28 -4.31 -2.43 -5.24
CA VAL A 28 -5.76 -2.54 -5.03
C VAL A 28 -6.47 -2.29 -6.35
N ILE A 29 -7.42 -3.17 -6.71
CA ILE A 29 -8.15 -3.10 -7.98
C ILE A 29 -9.57 -2.65 -7.69
N LEU A 30 -9.92 -1.45 -8.11
CA LEU A 30 -11.22 -0.84 -7.87
C LEU A 30 -12.10 -0.83 -9.11
N ASP A 31 -13.39 -1.06 -8.90
CA ASP A 31 -14.46 -0.62 -9.78
C ASP A 31 -14.82 0.82 -9.38
N PRO A 32 -14.36 1.85 -10.12
CA PRO A 32 -14.53 3.24 -9.70
C PRO A 32 -16.00 3.64 -9.62
N ASP A 33 -16.86 3.09 -10.47
CA ASP A 33 -18.28 3.44 -10.50
C ASP A 33 -19.03 2.93 -9.27
N LYS A 34 -18.56 1.82 -8.68
CA LYS A 34 -19.25 1.17 -7.55
C LYS A 34 -18.54 1.36 -6.21
N GLN A 35 -17.21 1.41 -6.20
CA GLN A 35 -16.42 1.29 -4.98
C GLN A 35 -15.73 2.57 -4.56
N TRP A 36 -15.47 3.50 -5.49
CA TRP A 36 -14.70 4.71 -5.20
C TRP A 36 -15.29 5.52 -4.05
N ARG A 37 -16.58 5.87 -4.16
CA ARG A 37 -17.26 6.69 -3.14
C ARG A 37 -17.31 5.99 -1.80
N LEU A 38 -17.64 4.71 -1.79
CA LEU A 38 -17.71 3.92 -0.56
C LEU A 38 -16.35 3.84 0.14
N MET A 39 -15.27 3.66 -0.65
CA MET A 39 -13.90 3.63 -0.13
C MET A 39 -13.50 4.99 0.46
N ALA A 40 -13.79 6.06 -0.25
CA ALA A 40 -13.51 7.43 0.21
C ALA A 40 -14.24 7.74 1.53
N ASP A 41 -15.52 7.39 1.63
CA ASP A 41 -16.33 7.58 2.85
C ASP A 41 -15.76 6.78 4.04
N GLU A 42 -15.31 5.56 3.81
CA GLU A 42 -14.69 4.75 4.88
C GLU A 42 -13.34 5.32 5.32
N ILE A 43 -12.52 5.81 4.39
CA ILE A 43 -11.25 6.48 4.71
C ILE A 43 -11.50 7.75 5.52
N GLU A 44 -12.49 8.56 5.16
CA GLU A 44 -12.85 9.75 5.95
C GLU A 44 -13.34 9.40 7.36
N ARG A 45 -14.14 8.33 7.52
CA ARG A 45 -14.52 7.84 8.85
C ARG A 45 -13.32 7.41 9.69
N LEU A 46 -12.31 6.78 9.08
CA LEU A 46 -11.09 6.44 9.77
C LEU A 46 -10.28 7.68 10.17
N ARG A 47 -10.34 8.74 9.37
CA ARG A 47 -9.73 10.03 9.71
C ARG A 47 -10.30 10.64 10.98
N ASP A 48 -11.59 10.40 11.28
CA ASP A 48 -12.22 10.85 12.53
C ASP A 48 -11.60 10.21 13.78
N SER A 49 -10.92 9.06 13.63
CA SER A 49 -10.18 8.40 14.72
C SER A 49 -8.81 9.03 14.98
N VAL A 50 -8.35 9.94 14.12
CA VAL A 50 -7.09 10.68 14.32
C VAL A 50 -7.31 11.74 15.40
N PRO A 51 -6.40 11.89 16.38
CA PRO A 51 -6.50 12.94 17.37
C PRO A 51 -6.64 14.31 16.73
N PRO A 52 -7.51 15.19 17.26
CA PRO A 52 -7.83 16.48 16.65
C PRO A 52 -6.61 17.34 16.28
N GLU A 53 -5.58 17.31 17.11
CA GLU A 53 -4.34 18.07 16.93
C GLU A 53 -3.49 17.61 15.73
N PHE A 54 -3.77 16.42 15.19
CA PHE A 54 -3.06 15.88 14.03
C PHE A 54 -3.90 15.84 12.76
N ARG A 55 -5.18 16.21 12.80
CA ARG A 55 -6.10 16.09 11.64
C ARG A 55 -5.76 17.05 10.51
N GLU A 56 -5.30 18.24 10.84
CA GLU A 56 -4.91 19.22 9.83
C GLU A 56 -3.69 18.72 9.06
N GLY A 57 -3.83 18.62 7.74
CA GLY A 57 -2.78 18.10 6.87
C GLY A 57 -2.44 16.61 7.05
N PHE A 58 -3.28 15.86 7.80
CA PHE A 58 -3.07 14.43 8.00
C PHE A 58 -3.32 13.64 6.70
N PHE A 59 -2.40 12.78 6.38
CA PHE A 59 -2.58 11.72 5.39
C PHE A 59 -2.11 10.38 5.95
N PHE A 60 -2.71 9.30 5.47
CA PHE A 60 -2.37 7.97 5.94
C PHE A 60 -1.04 7.52 5.35
N HIS A 61 -0.05 7.36 6.22
CA HIS A 61 1.26 6.84 5.89
C HIS A 61 1.60 5.70 6.85
N ALA A 62 1.68 4.48 6.32
CA ALA A 62 1.80 3.28 7.16
C ALA A 62 3.02 3.29 8.06
N ALA A 63 4.16 3.78 7.57
CA ALA A 63 5.39 3.86 8.37
C ALA A 63 5.25 4.82 9.55
N ASP A 64 4.60 5.98 9.38
CA ASP A 64 4.37 6.94 10.46
C ASP A 64 3.41 6.36 11.51
N LEU A 65 2.38 5.65 11.09
CA LEU A 65 1.46 4.99 12.01
C LEU A 65 2.12 3.85 12.78
N TYR A 66 2.97 3.07 12.13
CA TYR A 66 3.62 1.92 12.73
C TYR A 66 4.78 2.31 13.65
N TYR A 67 5.71 3.12 13.17
CA TYR A 67 6.90 3.50 13.93
C TYR A 67 6.71 4.72 14.83
N GLY A 68 5.62 5.45 14.67
CA GLY A 68 5.29 6.64 15.44
C GLY A 68 5.78 7.94 14.84
N GLY A 69 6.97 8.01 14.30
CA GLY A 69 7.53 9.22 13.70
C GLY A 69 7.27 10.46 14.54
N LYS A 70 6.64 11.47 13.95
CA LYS A 70 6.22 12.72 14.61
C LYS A 70 5.11 12.57 15.66
N TYR A 71 4.45 11.41 15.71
CA TYR A 71 3.31 11.14 16.60
C TYR A 71 3.70 10.44 17.91
N ARG A 72 4.93 9.90 17.99
CA ARG A 72 5.39 8.96 19.03
C ARG A 72 5.08 9.39 20.46
N GLU A 73 5.25 10.66 20.79
CA GLU A 73 5.11 11.15 22.16
C GLU A 73 3.68 11.57 22.52
N ARG A 74 2.81 11.79 21.54
CA ARG A 74 1.50 12.41 21.74
C ARG A 74 0.33 11.57 21.27
N TRP A 75 0.59 10.46 20.59
CA TRP A 75 -0.42 9.53 20.11
C TRP A 75 0.03 8.11 20.43
N LEU A 76 -0.75 7.41 21.28
CA LEU A 76 -0.40 6.08 21.76
C LEU A 76 -0.19 5.08 20.61
N ASP A 77 0.77 4.20 20.76
CA ASP A 77 1.12 3.18 19.79
C ASP A 77 -0.10 2.29 19.45
N GLU A 78 -0.83 1.87 20.48
CA GLU A 78 -2.00 1.00 20.35
C GLU A 78 -3.10 1.65 19.49
N ASP A 79 -3.35 2.95 19.66
CA ASP A 79 -4.35 3.68 18.88
C ASP A 79 -3.92 3.83 17.41
N ARG A 80 -2.63 4.11 17.18
CA ARG A 80 -2.07 4.19 15.83
C ARG A 80 -2.12 2.85 15.11
N TRP A 81 -1.76 1.77 15.80
CA TRP A 81 -1.81 0.42 15.26
C TRP A 81 -3.25 -0.03 15.00
N SER A 82 -4.18 0.27 15.90
CA SER A 82 -5.61 0.02 15.66
C SER A 82 -6.13 0.73 14.40
N LEU A 83 -5.70 1.97 14.16
CA LEU A 83 -6.04 2.69 12.94
C LEU A 83 -5.44 2.03 11.70
N LEU A 84 -4.17 1.63 11.78
CA LEU A 84 -3.47 0.93 10.69
C LEU A 84 -4.15 -0.41 10.35
N GLU A 85 -4.52 -1.21 11.36
CA GLU A 85 -5.25 -2.46 11.16
C GLU A 85 -6.58 -2.25 10.45
N LYS A 86 -7.35 -1.22 10.83
CA LYS A 86 -8.61 -0.87 10.16
C LYS A 86 -8.38 -0.47 8.70
N LEU A 87 -7.32 0.28 8.40
CA LEU A 87 -6.94 0.63 7.02
C LEU A 87 -6.61 -0.60 6.19
N VAL A 88 -5.76 -1.47 6.71
CA VAL A 88 -5.35 -2.71 6.03
C VAL A 88 -6.53 -3.66 5.81
N ALA A 89 -7.54 -3.61 6.67
CA ALA A 89 -8.75 -4.41 6.54
C ALA A 89 -9.75 -3.89 5.50
N LEU A 90 -9.62 -2.64 5.02
CA LEU A 90 -10.57 -2.04 4.07
C LEU A 90 -10.75 -2.83 2.78
N PRO A 91 -9.70 -3.30 2.09
CA PRO A 91 -9.88 -4.08 0.86
C PRO A 91 -10.76 -5.31 1.08
N ARG A 92 -10.56 -6.03 2.18
CA ARG A 92 -11.39 -7.18 2.54
C ARG A 92 -12.83 -6.77 2.85
N LYS A 93 -13.03 -5.73 3.66
CA LYS A 93 -14.35 -5.19 4.02
C LYS A 93 -15.14 -4.77 2.79
N MET A 94 -14.48 -4.15 1.84
CA MET A 94 -15.08 -3.61 0.61
C MET A 94 -15.10 -4.61 -0.53
N LYS A 95 -14.62 -5.85 -0.33
CA LYS A 95 -14.47 -6.88 -1.37
C LYS A 95 -13.67 -6.38 -2.58
N VAL A 96 -12.63 -5.62 -2.30
CA VAL A 96 -11.70 -5.09 -3.31
C VAL A 96 -10.56 -6.08 -3.46
N PRO A 97 -10.29 -6.57 -4.68
CA PRO A 97 -9.13 -7.44 -4.93
C PRO A 97 -7.82 -6.75 -4.58
N LEU A 98 -6.94 -7.50 -3.92
CA LEU A 98 -5.59 -7.11 -3.59
C LEU A 98 -4.62 -8.01 -4.34
N VAL A 99 -3.65 -7.43 -5.02
CA VAL A 99 -2.57 -8.16 -5.69
C VAL A 99 -1.23 -7.74 -5.10
N ILE A 100 -0.33 -8.71 -4.94
CA ILE A 100 1.00 -8.49 -4.37
C ILE A 100 2.02 -9.20 -5.24
N GLY A 101 3.08 -8.49 -5.58
CA GLY A 101 4.28 -9.04 -6.21
C GLY A 101 5.51 -8.73 -5.37
N SER A 102 6.43 -9.67 -5.28
CA SER A 102 7.70 -9.46 -4.58
C SER A 102 8.87 -10.08 -5.33
N ALA A 103 10.05 -9.53 -5.09
CA ALA A 103 11.30 -10.05 -5.60
C ALA A 103 12.39 -9.93 -4.53
N GLN A 104 13.14 -11.00 -4.34
CA GLN A 104 14.25 -11.02 -3.42
C GLN A 104 15.46 -10.33 -4.06
N LYS A 105 16.12 -9.49 -3.30
CA LYS A 105 17.37 -8.84 -3.72
C LYS A 105 18.53 -9.82 -3.57
N PRO A 106 19.53 -9.74 -4.46
CA PRO A 106 20.76 -10.51 -4.28
C PRO A 106 21.42 -10.21 -2.94
N ALA A 107 22.16 -11.16 -2.39
CA ALA A 107 23.00 -10.92 -1.24
C ALA A 107 23.95 -9.74 -1.53
N LYS A 108 24.25 -8.95 -0.50
CA LYS A 108 25.04 -7.72 -0.64
C LYS A 108 26.37 -7.93 -1.35
N GLU A 109 26.98 -9.06 -1.12
CA GLU A 109 28.28 -9.48 -1.69
C GLU A 109 28.20 -9.82 -3.18
N LEU A 110 26.98 -10.09 -3.71
CA LEU A 110 26.73 -10.46 -5.11
C LEU A 110 26.21 -9.29 -5.96
N ARG A 111 26.14 -8.08 -5.38
CA ARG A 111 25.62 -6.89 -6.10
C ARG A 111 26.75 -6.23 -6.86
N ASN A 112 26.66 -6.30 -8.20
CA ASN A 112 27.63 -5.64 -9.10
C ASN A 112 27.35 -4.15 -9.25
N ASP A 113 26.08 -3.77 -9.42
CA ASP A 113 25.60 -2.39 -9.50
C ASP A 113 24.32 -2.24 -8.65
N PRO A 114 24.44 -1.65 -7.44
CA PRO A 114 23.30 -1.54 -6.54
C PRO A 114 22.12 -0.74 -7.11
N GLN A 115 22.36 0.24 -7.97
CA GLN A 115 21.28 1.04 -8.56
C GLN A 115 20.54 0.25 -9.64
N LEU A 116 21.28 -0.37 -10.55
CA LEU A 116 20.70 -1.21 -11.60
C LEU A 116 19.98 -2.41 -11.03
N ASP A 117 20.59 -3.07 -10.05
CA ASP A 117 19.97 -4.22 -9.36
C ASP A 117 18.66 -3.81 -8.69
N THR A 118 18.59 -2.64 -8.07
CA THR A 118 17.36 -2.13 -7.47
C THR A 118 16.27 -1.91 -8.52
N VAL A 119 16.59 -1.29 -9.65
CA VAL A 119 15.62 -1.07 -10.74
C VAL A 119 15.08 -2.38 -11.29
N VAL A 120 15.95 -3.35 -11.57
CA VAL A 120 15.57 -4.67 -12.08
C VAL A 120 14.67 -5.43 -11.09
N ILE A 121 15.03 -5.42 -9.81
CA ILE A 121 14.26 -6.09 -8.78
C ILE A 121 12.89 -5.47 -8.58
N HIS A 122 12.77 -4.14 -8.60
CA HIS A 122 11.47 -3.47 -8.55
C HIS A 122 10.63 -3.79 -9.80
N ALA A 123 11.23 -3.78 -10.99
CA ALA A 123 10.53 -4.17 -12.22
C ALA A 123 9.98 -5.60 -12.14
N LEU A 124 10.74 -6.55 -11.58
CA LEU A 124 10.27 -7.92 -11.36
C LEU A 124 9.12 -7.97 -10.33
N ALA A 125 9.18 -7.21 -9.26
CA ALA A 125 8.10 -7.13 -8.29
C ALA A 125 6.81 -6.57 -8.93
N TYR A 126 6.91 -5.50 -9.75
CA TYR A 126 5.80 -4.98 -10.52
C TYR A 126 5.19 -6.01 -11.46
N LEU A 127 6.00 -6.70 -12.27
CA LEU A 127 5.53 -7.74 -13.19
C LEU A 127 4.80 -8.87 -12.44
N ARG A 128 5.31 -9.28 -11.30
CA ARG A 128 4.69 -10.31 -10.45
C ARG A 128 3.40 -9.82 -9.81
N CYS A 129 3.27 -8.52 -9.54
CA CYS A 129 2.04 -7.90 -9.04
C CYS A 129 0.99 -7.78 -10.15
N LEU A 130 1.37 -7.36 -11.36
CA LEU A 130 0.45 -7.11 -12.47
C LEU A 130 -0.08 -8.40 -13.10
N LYS A 131 0.73 -9.46 -13.16
CA LYS A 131 0.31 -10.73 -13.77
C LYS A 131 -1.00 -11.29 -13.19
N PRO A 132 -1.18 -11.43 -11.86
CA PRO A 132 -2.47 -11.84 -11.31
C PRO A 132 -3.57 -10.79 -11.47
N ALA A 133 -3.24 -9.50 -11.67
CA ALA A 133 -4.22 -8.45 -11.89
C ALA A 133 -5.00 -8.63 -13.20
N ASP A 134 -4.39 -9.21 -14.24
CA ASP A 134 -5.03 -9.47 -15.54
C ASP A 134 -6.34 -10.26 -15.44
N VAL A 135 -6.52 -11.07 -14.41
CA VAL A 135 -7.74 -11.83 -14.16
C VAL A 135 -8.92 -10.93 -13.79
N TYR A 136 -8.66 -9.71 -13.32
CA TYR A 136 -9.68 -8.77 -12.83
C TYR A 136 -9.93 -7.61 -13.80
N ILE A 137 -9.13 -7.47 -14.85
CA ILE A 137 -9.22 -6.41 -15.84
C ILE A 137 -9.91 -6.93 -17.12
#